data_a6a994c93e6e5b48c0262acaa71ce5eb
#
_entry.id   a6a994c93e6e5b48c0262acaa71ce5eb
#
_cell.length_a   1.000
_cell.length_b   1.000
_cell.length_c   1.000
_cell.angle_alpha   90.00
_cell.angle_beta   90.00
_cell.angle_gamma   90.00
#
_symmetry.space_group_name_H-M   'P 1'
#
loop_
_entity.id
_entity.type
_entity.pdbx_description
1 polymer ?
#
loop_
_entity_poly.entity_id
_entity_poly.type
_entity_poly.pdbx_seq_one_letter_code
_entity_poly.pdbx_strand_id
1 'polypeptide(L)'
;MKEVITMHGWAGDSNEWSNWIDLFKRCDWQWHDTERGYKNIDVHTPKWSNKFKQTNLKRVAICHSLGSHLIDREVLYSATHVVLINSFSRFIPSGKENQSTTMALNRMKNAINTINELSMLKKFYVKAHKPNEINFESTHSNLLEISKSGRLKLKNDLNLLINSDSLPSGLNAGAKVLVVNSELDYILPNQTKEKLANDLINYLESSPKIINLKDEGHTISKTKNIKKIKQWLEFDHA
;
A
#
# COMPACT_ATOMS: atom_id res chain seq x y z
N MET A 1 -12.49 10.98 18.14
CA MET A 1 -11.13 10.37 18.12
C MET A 1 -10.83 9.93 16.69
N LYS A 2 -9.62 10.19 16.21
CA LYS A 2 -9.18 9.88 14.84
C LYS A 2 -7.99 8.93 14.93
N GLU A 3 -8.12 7.74 14.34
CA GLU A 3 -7.06 6.72 14.34
C GLU A 3 -6.69 6.36 12.90
N VAL A 4 -5.39 6.19 12.66
CA VAL A 4 -4.85 5.69 11.38
C VAL A 4 -4.07 4.41 11.65
N ILE A 5 -4.35 3.38 10.86
CA ILE A 5 -3.51 2.19 10.74
C ILE A 5 -3.04 2.11 9.30
N THR A 6 -1.73 1.94 9.10
CA THR A 6 -1.13 1.89 7.77
C THR A 6 -0.56 0.53 7.43
N MET A 7 -0.44 0.24 6.14
CA MET A 7 0.26 -0.94 5.65
C MET A 7 1.02 -0.62 4.37
N HIS A 8 2.33 -0.83 4.41
CA HIS A 8 3.25 -0.64 3.29
C HIS A 8 3.11 -1.73 2.22
N GLY A 9 3.70 -1.51 1.05
CA GLY A 9 3.70 -2.44 -0.07
C GLY A 9 4.74 -3.57 0.03
N TRP A 10 4.85 -4.39 -1.03
CA TRP A 10 5.85 -5.44 -1.13
C TRP A 10 7.27 -4.89 -1.04
N ALA A 11 8.11 -5.57 -0.26
CA ALA A 11 9.49 -5.18 0.06
C ALA A 11 9.63 -3.82 0.78
N GLY A 12 8.54 -3.14 1.13
CA GLY A 12 8.54 -1.90 1.92
C GLY A 12 8.80 -2.16 3.41
N ASP A 13 8.73 -1.10 4.19
CA ASP A 13 8.73 -1.09 5.65
C ASP A 13 7.97 0.12 6.19
N SER A 14 7.79 0.18 7.50
CA SER A 14 7.07 1.27 8.18
C SER A 14 7.71 2.66 8.01
N ASN A 15 8.99 2.76 7.64
CA ASN A 15 9.64 4.05 7.39
C ASN A 15 9.06 4.80 6.17
N GLU A 16 8.34 4.09 5.29
CA GLU A 16 7.61 4.70 4.17
C GLU A 16 6.68 5.83 4.64
N TRP A 17 6.18 5.75 5.86
CA TRP A 17 5.20 6.66 6.43
C TRP A 17 5.80 7.87 7.15
N SER A 18 7.12 8.01 7.25
CA SER A 18 7.77 9.06 8.06
C SER A 18 7.26 10.47 7.74
N ASN A 19 7.16 10.82 6.45
CA ASN A 19 6.63 12.12 6.01
C ASN A 19 5.14 12.32 6.30
N TRP A 20 4.38 11.24 6.50
CA TRP A 20 2.96 11.27 6.79
C TRP A 20 2.70 11.50 8.26
N ILE A 21 3.47 10.83 9.12
CA ILE A 21 3.31 10.85 10.58
C ILE A 21 3.30 12.29 11.09
N ASP A 22 4.27 13.12 10.68
CA ASP A 22 4.39 14.50 11.14
C ASP A 22 3.19 15.37 10.76
N LEU A 23 2.61 15.11 9.58
CA LEU A 23 1.45 15.85 9.11
C LEU A 23 0.17 15.46 9.86
N PHE A 24 0.04 14.19 10.25
CA PHE A 24 -1.15 13.68 10.94
C PHE A 24 -1.10 13.95 12.43
N LYS A 25 0.03 13.75 13.12
CA LYS A 25 0.18 14.00 14.56
C LYS A 25 -0.16 15.44 14.96
N ARG A 26 0.13 16.42 14.11
CA ARG A 26 -0.21 17.84 14.34
C ARG A 26 -1.71 18.14 14.42
N CYS A 27 -2.57 17.19 14.07
CA CYS A 27 -4.03 17.35 13.98
C CYS A 27 -4.78 16.28 14.81
N ASP A 28 -4.22 15.86 15.93
CA ASP A 28 -4.80 14.90 16.90
C ASP A 28 -5.17 13.52 16.30
N TRP A 29 -4.44 13.08 15.27
CA TRP A 29 -4.54 11.73 14.76
C TRP A 29 -3.62 10.78 15.54
N GLN A 30 -4.16 9.67 16.02
CA GLN A 30 -3.37 8.55 16.55
C GLN A 30 -2.91 7.70 15.35
N TRP A 31 -1.60 7.58 15.18
CA TRP A 31 -0.99 6.90 14.05
C TRP A 31 -0.30 5.61 14.48
N HIS A 32 -0.60 4.52 13.77
CA HIS A 32 -0.07 3.19 14.01
C HIS A 32 0.40 2.57 12.70
N ASP A 33 1.68 2.23 12.65
CA ASP A 33 2.26 1.58 11.48
C ASP A 33 2.14 0.07 11.61
N THR A 34 1.73 -0.61 10.54
CA THR A 34 1.92 -2.05 10.42
C THR A 34 3.30 -2.33 9.83
N GLU A 35 4.02 -3.29 10.41
CA GLU A 35 5.31 -3.75 9.90
C GLU A 35 5.25 -5.23 9.52
N ARG A 36 5.52 -5.53 8.26
CA ARG A 36 5.50 -6.88 7.72
C ARG A 36 6.73 -7.69 8.13
N GLY A 37 7.86 -7.00 8.39
CA GLY A 37 9.12 -7.62 8.79
C GLY A 37 9.84 -8.32 7.63
N TYR A 38 9.93 -7.66 6.49
CA TYR A 38 10.82 -8.10 5.40
C TYR A 38 12.29 -7.91 5.75
N LYS A 39 12.56 -6.82 6.47
CA LYS A 39 13.88 -6.41 6.94
C LYS A 39 14.09 -6.85 8.40
N ASN A 40 15.17 -6.40 9.01
CA ASN A 40 15.44 -6.61 10.44
C ASN A 40 14.67 -5.61 11.31
N ILE A 41 13.36 -5.50 11.06
CA ILE A 41 12.41 -4.72 11.84
C ILE A 41 11.37 -5.69 12.39
N ASP A 42 11.03 -5.54 13.66
CA ASP A 42 10.06 -6.41 14.33
C ASP A 42 8.67 -6.28 13.69
N VAL A 43 8.02 -7.42 13.51
CA VAL A 43 6.64 -7.46 13.01
C VAL A 43 5.72 -6.75 13.98
N HIS A 44 4.94 -5.82 13.47
CA HIS A 44 3.95 -5.10 14.26
C HIS A 44 2.60 -5.09 13.53
N THR A 45 1.56 -5.57 14.21
CA THR A 45 0.19 -5.61 13.68
C THR A 45 -0.74 -4.89 14.64
N PRO A 46 -0.92 -3.57 14.50
CA PRO A 46 -1.76 -2.77 15.37
C PRO A 46 -3.24 -3.15 15.22
N LYS A 47 -4.01 -2.91 16.28
CA LYS A 47 -5.47 -3.02 16.30
C LYS A 47 -6.07 -1.67 16.68
N TRP A 48 -7.31 -1.44 16.28
CA TRP A 48 -8.06 -0.27 16.70
C TRP A 48 -8.21 -0.25 18.23
N SER A 49 -8.17 0.94 18.82
CA SER A 49 -8.44 1.08 20.26
C SER A 49 -9.89 0.68 20.57
N ASN A 50 -10.08 0.03 21.74
CA ASN A 50 -11.40 -0.44 22.20
C ASN A 50 -12.30 0.66 22.78
N LYS A 51 -12.07 1.93 22.46
CA LYS A 51 -12.88 3.05 22.95
C LYS A 51 -14.22 3.18 22.21
N PHE A 52 -15.06 2.15 22.33
CA PHE A 52 -16.32 1.96 21.57
C PHE A 52 -17.46 2.96 21.91
N LYS A 53 -17.31 3.91 22.81
CA LYS A 53 -18.41 4.77 23.26
C LYS A 53 -18.43 6.18 22.65
N GLN A 54 -17.60 6.47 21.64
CA GLN A 54 -17.58 7.80 21.04
C GLN A 54 -18.32 7.81 19.71
N THR A 55 -19.34 8.66 19.60
CA THR A 55 -20.23 8.83 18.45
C THR A 55 -19.55 9.39 17.19
N ASN A 56 -18.28 9.84 17.26
CA ASN A 56 -17.54 10.42 16.13
C ASN A 56 -16.15 9.77 15.99
N LEU A 57 -16.13 8.44 15.94
CA LEU A 57 -14.89 7.69 15.76
C LEU A 57 -14.55 7.60 14.27
N LYS A 58 -13.39 8.13 13.87
CA LYS A 58 -12.87 7.98 12.51
C LYS A 58 -11.69 7.00 12.52
N ARG A 59 -11.87 5.82 11.91
CA ARG A 59 -10.87 4.76 11.74
C ARG A 59 -10.45 4.71 10.29
N VAL A 60 -9.19 5.03 10.02
CA VAL A 60 -8.66 5.14 8.66
C VAL A 60 -7.61 4.06 8.42
N ALA A 61 -7.85 3.17 7.48
CA ALA A 61 -6.83 2.27 6.95
C ALA A 61 -6.17 2.92 5.74
N ILE A 62 -4.85 3.12 5.75
CA ILE A 62 -4.07 3.63 4.60
C ILE A 62 -3.17 2.50 4.10
N CYS A 63 -3.41 2.03 2.89
CA CYS A 63 -2.72 0.89 2.33
C CYS A 63 -2.01 1.27 1.02
N HIS A 64 -0.72 0.95 0.93
CA HIS A 64 0.05 1.15 -0.29
C HIS A 64 0.23 -0.16 -1.04
N SER A 65 -0.09 -0.17 -2.34
CA SER A 65 0.16 -1.28 -3.25
C SER A 65 -0.42 -2.61 -2.72
N LEU A 66 0.38 -3.65 -2.55
CA LEU A 66 0.00 -4.93 -1.96
C LEU A 66 -0.48 -4.81 -0.50
N GLY A 67 -0.17 -3.71 0.17
CA GLY A 67 -0.53 -3.49 1.58
C GLY A 67 -2.02 -3.68 1.89
N SER A 68 -2.90 -3.38 0.94
CA SER A 68 -4.34 -3.60 1.09
C SER A 68 -4.73 -5.08 1.25
N HIS A 69 -3.94 -5.99 0.68
CA HIS A 69 -4.11 -7.44 0.81
C HIS A 69 -3.32 -8.05 1.98
N LEU A 70 -2.45 -7.27 2.63
CA LEU A 70 -1.59 -7.70 3.73
C LEU A 70 -2.04 -7.19 5.10
N ILE A 71 -2.81 -6.09 5.12
CA ILE A 71 -3.36 -5.54 6.36
C ILE A 71 -4.30 -6.56 7.03
N ASP A 72 -4.35 -6.52 8.37
CA ASP A 72 -5.25 -7.40 9.12
C ASP A 72 -6.71 -7.18 8.67
N ARG A 73 -7.41 -8.30 8.41
CA ARG A 73 -8.80 -8.31 7.93
C ARG A 73 -9.74 -7.55 8.87
N GLU A 74 -9.57 -7.71 10.19
CA GLU A 74 -10.44 -7.07 11.18
C GLU A 74 -10.19 -5.56 11.23
N VAL A 75 -8.94 -5.13 10.98
CA VAL A 75 -8.61 -3.71 10.84
C VAL A 75 -9.34 -3.11 9.65
N LEU A 76 -9.29 -3.79 8.49
CA LEU A 76 -9.94 -3.30 7.28
C LEU A 76 -11.47 -3.33 7.40
N TYR A 77 -12.05 -4.38 8.00
CA TYR A 77 -13.48 -4.53 8.22
C TYR A 77 -14.07 -3.45 9.13
N SER A 78 -13.31 -3.05 10.16
CA SER A 78 -13.76 -2.04 11.13
C SER A 78 -13.36 -0.61 10.75
N ALA A 79 -12.72 -0.41 9.61
CA ALA A 79 -12.37 0.91 9.11
C ALA A 79 -13.61 1.67 8.61
N THR A 80 -13.73 2.93 8.99
CA THR A 80 -14.76 3.85 8.47
C THR A 80 -14.34 4.48 7.15
N HIS A 81 -13.03 4.63 6.96
CA HIS A 81 -12.40 5.17 5.74
C HIS A 81 -11.22 4.29 5.33
N VAL A 82 -11.08 4.08 4.04
CA VAL A 82 -9.97 3.32 3.46
C VAL A 82 -9.30 4.15 2.36
N VAL A 83 -7.99 4.30 2.43
CA VAL A 83 -7.18 4.95 1.39
C VAL A 83 -6.35 3.87 0.70
N LEU A 84 -6.60 3.67 -0.58
CA LEU A 84 -5.90 2.71 -1.43
C LEU A 84 -4.92 3.47 -2.34
N ILE A 85 -3.63 3.42 -2.03
CA ILE A 85 -2.59 4.14 -2.76
C ILE A 85 -1.93 3.18 -3.74
N ASN A 86 -2.01 3.47 -5.03
CA ASN A 86 -1.44 2.63 -6.09
C ASN A 86 -1.68 1.14 -5.83
N SER A 87 -2.92 0.81 -5.46
CA SER A 87 -3.36 -0.52 -5.06
C SER A 87 -4.18 -1.19 -6.16
N PHE A 88 -4.68 -2.39 -5.91
CA PHE A 88 -5.36 -3.22 -6.91
C PHE A 88 -6.34 -4.21 -6.25
N SER A 89 -7.31 -4.69 -7.02
CA SER A 89 -8.08 -5.89 -6.71
C SER A 89 -7.42 -7.13 -7.32
N ARG A 90 -6.92 -6.98 -8.56
CA ARG A 90 -6.13 -8.00 -9.26
C ARG A 90 -4.90 -7.34 -9.87
N PHE A 91 -3.70 -7.86 -9.52
CA PHE A 91 -2.44 -7.28 -10.01
C PHE A 91 -2.13 -7.68 -11.45
N ILE A 92 -2.35 -8.94 -11.80
CA ILE A 92 -2.04 -9.44 -13.14
C ILE A 92 -3.14 -9.01 -14.11
N PRO A 93 -2.82 -8.21 -15.15
CA PRO A 93 -3.79 -7.76 -16.14
C PRO A 93 -4.35 -8.94 -16.94
N SER A 94 -5.49 -8.72 -17.60
CA SER A 94 -6.06 -9.69 -18.52
C SER A 94 -5.38 -9.64 -19.89
N GLY A 95 -5.53 -10.72 -20.68
CA GLY A 95 -5.08 -10.73 -22.08
C GLY A 95 -3.58 -10.92 -22.24
N LYS A 96 -3.00 -10.26 -23.26
CA LYS A 96 -1.60 -10.49 -23.69
C LYS A 96 -0.55 -10.12 -22.63
N GLU A 97 -0.84 -9.17 -21.77
CA GLU A 97 0.09 -8.72 -20.71
C GLU A 97 0.15 -9.68 -19.51
N ASN A 98 -0.82 -10.60 -19.38
CA ASN A 98 -0.86 -11.58 -18.30
C ASN A 98 0.44 -12.39 -18.24
N GLN A 99 0.85 -12.99 -19.37
CA GLN A 99 2.01 -13.87 -19.41
C GLN A 99 3.30 -13.13 -19.07
N SER A 100 3.53 -11.94 -19.62
CA SER A 100 4.73 -11.16 -19.37
C SER A 100 4.84 -10.72 -17.91
N THR A 101 3.72 -10.26 -17.32
CA THR A 101 3.65 -9.86 -15.89
C THR A 101 3.88 -11.04 -14.98
N THR A 102 3.22 -12.16 -15.24
CA THR A 102 3.41 -13.42 -14.46
C THR A 102 4.84 -13.91 -14.53
N MET A 103 5.46 -13.90 -15.72
CA MET A 103 6.86 -14.28 -15.88
C MET A 103 7.81 -13.35 -15.12
N ALA A 104 7.55 -12.03 -15.15
CA ALA A 104 8.35 -11.06 -14.40
C ALA A 104 8.31 -11.32 -12.89
N LEU A 105 7.12 -11.53 -12.32
CA LEU A 105 6.95 -11.84 -10.90
C LEU A 105 7.61 -13.18 -10.51
N ASN A 106 7.48 -14.20 -11.35
CA ASN A 106 8.16 -15.48 -11.12
C ASN A 106 9.68 -15.35 -11.17
N ARG A 107 10.23 -14.52 -12.06
CA ARG A 107 11.68 -14.20 -12.07
C ARG A 107 12.10 -13.51 -10.78
N MET A 108 11.32 -12.53 -10.29
CA MET A 108 11.59 -11.90 -8.99
C MET A 108 11.58 -12.91 -7.85
N LYS A 109 10.56 -13.77 -7.79
CA LYS A 109 10.44 -14.83 -6.77
C LYS A 109 11.62 -15.80 -6.79
N ASN A 110 12.07 -16.19 -7.97
CA ASN A 110 13.21 -17.09 -8.14
C ASN A 110 14.56 -16.43 -7.81
N ALA A 111 14.67 -15.10 -7.90
CA ALA A 111 15.86 -14.35 -7.53
C ALA A 111 16.06 -14.25 -6.02
N ILE A 112 14.99 -14.36 -5.20
CA ILE A 112 15.06 -14.24 -3.74
C ILE A 112 15.87 -15.38 -3.15
N ASN A 113 16.83 -15.05 -2.28
CA ASN A 113 17.79 -15.94 -1.65
C ASN A 113 18.80 -16.57 -2.65
N THR A 114 19.15 -15.83 -3.69
CA THR A 114 20.20 -16.15 -4.65
C THR A 114 21.16 -14.99 -4.83
N ILE A 115 22.26 -15.17 -5.58
CA ILE A 115 23.20 -14.11 -5.93
C ILE A 115 22.51 -12.92 -6.67
N ASN A 116 21.36 -13.16 -7.26
CA ASN A 116 20.60 -12.15 -8.02
C ASN A 116 19.63 -11.32 -7.16
N GLU A 117 19.43 -11.66 -5.86
CA GLU A 117 18.48 -10.97 -4.97
C GLU A 117 18.72 -9.48 -4.90
N LEU A 118 19.96 -9.08 -4.63
CA LEU A 118 20.33 -7.67 -4.50
C LEU A 118 20.08 -6.87 -5.79
N SER A 119 20.45 -7.42 -6.93
CA SER A 119 20.24 -6.79 -8.24
C SER A 119 18.75 -6.67 -8.57
N MET A 120 17.97 -7.69 -8.25
CA MET A 120 16.51 -7.69 -8.43
C MET A 120 15.84 -6.62 -7.56
N LEU A 121 16.17 -6.55 -6.27
CA LEU A 121 15.61 -5.54 -5.36
C LEU A 121 15.98 -4.12 -5.77
N LYS A 122 17.25 -3.87 -6.15
CA LYS A 122 17.67 -2.55 -6.66
C LYS A 122 16.83 -2.12 -7.87
N LYS A 123 16.64 -3.01 -8.85
CA LYS A 123 15.81 -2.73 -10.03
C LYS A 123 14.36 -2.44 -9.67
N PHE A 124 13.80 -3.18 -8.71
CA PHE A 124 12.43 -2.95 -8.21
C PHE A 124 12.32 -1.57 -7.56
N TYR A 125 13.21 -1.24 -6.61
CA TYR A 125 13.16 0.06 -5.92
C TYR A 125 13.36 1.25 -6.87
N VAL A 126 14.31 1.16 -7.81
CA VAL A 126 14.49 2.19 -8.84
C VAL A 126 13.20 2.41 -9.62
N LYS A 127 12.52 1.33 -10.00
CA LYS A 127 11.27 1.40 -10.75
C LYS A 127 10.12 1.97 -9.92
N ALA A 128 10.02 1.58 -8.65
CA ALA A 128 8.98 2.03 -7.73
C ALA A 128 9.12 3.52 -7.33
N HIS A 129 10.35 4.03 -7.27
CA HIS A 129 10.60 5.43 -6.88
C HIS A 129 10.58 6.41 -8.05
N LYS A 130 10.64 5.95 -9.30
CA LYS A 130 10.50 6.88 -10.45
C LYS A 130 9.25 7.74 -10.29
N PRO A 131 9.28 9.04 -10.66
CA PRO A 131 10.37 9.72 -11.36
C PRO A 131 11.53 10.17 -10.46
N ASN A 132 11.43 9.97 -9.14
CA ASN A 132 12.49 10.35 -8.21
C ASN A 132 13.66 9.37 -8.32
N GLU A 133 14.86 9.90 -8.15
CA GLU A 133 16.06 9.07 -8.03
C GLU A 133 16.18 8.51 -6.62
N ILE A 134 16.69 7.28 -6.51
CA ILE A 134 17.02 6.66 -5.24
C ILE A 134 18.54 6.51 -5.14
N ASN A 135 19.11 7.13 -4.12
CA ASN A 135 20.53 6.96 -3.81
C ASN A 135 20.70 5.87 -2.74
N PHE A 136 21.10 4.67 -3.15
CA PHE A 136 21.28 3.53 -2.26
C PHE A 136 22.47 3.69 -1.28
N GLU A 137 23.38 4.64 -1.52
CA GLU A 137 24.51 4.91 -0.63
C GLU A 137 24.13 5.85 0.52
N SER A 138 23.22 6.78 0.27
CA SER A 138 22.75 7.76 1.26
C SER A 138 21.45 7.34 1.97
N THR A 139 20.61 6.59 1.31
CA THR A 139 19.42 5.98 1.93
C THR A 139 19.88 4.78 2.72
N HIS A 140 19.92 4.90 4.03
CA HIS A 140 20.29 3.89 5.00
C HIS A 140 20.45 2.49 4.39
N SER A 141 21.63 1.90 4.52
CA SER A 141 22.04 0.58 4.02
C SER A 141 20.99 -0.54 4.19
N ASN A 142 20.01 -0.32 5.03
CA ASN A 142 18.94 -1.24 5.42
C ASN A 142 17.87 -1.51 4.35
N LEU A 143 17.75 -0.68 3.29
CA LEU A 143 16.76 -0.93 2.22
C LEU A 143 16.95 -2.28 1.54
N LEU A 144 18.18 -2.77 1.50
CA LEU A 144 18.56 -4.00 0.80
C LEU A 144 18.84 -5.17 1.75
N GLU A 145 18.77 -4.94 3.08
CA GLU A 145 19.01 -5.96 4.09
C GLU A 145 17.74 -6.75 4.39
N ILE A 146 17.54 -7.81 3.63
CA ILE A 146 16.40 -8.71 3.84
C ILE A 146 16.76 -9.75 4.90
N SER A 147 15.93 -9.88 5.93
CA SER A 147 16.08 -10.90 6.96
C SER A 147 15.81 -12.31 6.42
N LYS A 148 16.28 -13.35 7.13
CA LYS A 148 16.00 -14.74 6.75
C LYS A 148 14.49 -15.02 6.69
N SER A 149 13.74 -14.58 7.68
CA SER A 149 12.27 -14.68 7.70
C SER A 149 11.61 -13.78 6.65
N GLY A 150 12.19 -12.61 6.39
CA GLY A 150 11.73 -11.68 5.38
C GLY A 150 11.77 -12.25 3.96
N ARG A 151 12.78 -13.04 3.62
CA ARG A 151 12.86 -13.74 2.32
C ARG A 151 11.70 -14.69 2.09
N LEU A 152 11.28 -15.41 3.12
CA LEU A 152 10.11 -16.27 3.02
C LEU A 152 8.83 -15.44 2.80
N LYS A 153 8.68 -14.35 3.55
CA LYS A 153 7.55 -13.42 3.40
C LYS A 153 7.53 -12.80 2.01
N LEU A 154 8.68 -12.32 1.49
CA LEU A 154 8.77 -11.77 0.13
C LEU A 154 8.29 -12.77 -0.93
N LYS A 155 8.67 -14.05 -0.83
CA LYS A 155 8.21 -15.10 -1.74
C LYS A 155 6.70 -15.36 -1.63
N ASN A 156 6.19 -15.48 -0.41
CA ASN A 156 4.78 -15.74 -0.15
C ASN A 156 3.91 -14.57 -0.63
N ASP A 157 4.36 -13.35 -0.41
CA ASP A 157 3.63 -12.15 -0.78
C ASP A 157 3.69 -11.89 -2.30
N LEU A 158 4.74 -12.34 -3.02
CA LEU A 158 4.70 -12.42 -4.49
C LEU A 158 3.71 -13.47 -4.99
N ASN A 159 3.56 -14.60 -4.31
CA ASN A 159 2.51 -15.58 -4.65
C ASN A 159 1.11 -14.99 -4.41
N LEU A 160 0.90 -14.26 -3.30
CA LEU A 160 -0.36 -13.55 -3.05
C LEU A 160 -0.64 -12.55 -4.17
N LEU A 161 0.36 -11.79 -4.60
CA LEU A 161 0.24 -10.81 -5.68
C LEU A 161 -0.11 -11.47 -7.03
N ILE A 162 0.49 -12.61 -7.34
CA ILE A 162 0.21 -13.40 -8.56
C ILE A 162 -1.23 -13.94 -8.53
N ASN A 163 -1.73 -14.34 -7.37
CA ASN A 163 -3.02 -14.98 -7.21
C ASN A 163 -4.16 -14.04 -6.79
N SER A 164 -3.86 -12.74 -6.60
CA SER A 164 -4.90 -11.75 -6.26
C SER A 164 -5.86 -11.58 -7.44
N ASP A 165 -7.15 -11.76 -7.21
CA ASP A 165 -8.21 -11.67 -8.22
C ASP A 165 -9.46 -10.93 -7.76
N SER A 166 -9.48 -10.47 -6.52
CA SER A 166 -10.61 -9.85 -5.86
C SER A 166 -10.22 -8.63 -5.02
N LEU A 167 -11.19 -7.88 -4.53
CA LEU A 167 -10.97 -6.80 -3.56
C LEU A 167 -10.31 -7.35 -2.28
N PRO A 168 -9.57 -6.50 -1.55
CA PRO A 168 -8.93 -6.89 -0.30
C PRO A 168 -9.90 -7.54 0.69
N SER A 169 -9.51 -8.68 1.26
CA SER A 169 -10.34 -9.40 2.23
C SER A 169 -10.60 -8.54 3.46
N GLY A 170 -11.87 -8.42 3.83
CA GLY A 170 -12.30 -7.59 4.96
C GLY A 170 -12.65 -6.15 4.60
N LEU A 171 -12.54 -5.72 3.35
CA LEU A 171 -13.05 -4.40 2.96
C LEU A 171 -14.55 -4.33 3.29
N ASN A 172 -14.94 -3.29 4.04
CA ASN A 172 -16.33 -3.07 4.41
C ASN A 172 -17.04 -2.28 3.31
N ALA A 173 -18.19 -2.77 2.85
CA ALA A 173 -18.98 -2.10 1.80
C ALA A 173 -19.48 -0.70 2.21
N GLY A 174 -19.71 -0.48 3.50
CA GLY A 174 -20.10 0.82 4.06
C GLY A 174 -18.94 1.79 4.31
N ALA A 175 -17.68 1.37 4.10
CA ALA A 175 -16.53 2.25 4.27
C ALA A 175 -16.45 3.29 3.14
N LYS A 176 -16.07 4.52 3.48
CA LYS A 176 -15.72 5.54 2.49
C LYS A 176 -14.33 5.24 1.92
N VAL A 177 -14.22 5.11 0.61
CA VAL A 177 -12.96 4.71 -0.05
C VAL A 177 -12.40 5.84 -0.90
N LEU A 178 -11.12 6.15 -0.69
CA LEU A 178 -10.31 6.99 -1.54
C LEU A 178 -9.31 6.12 -2.30
N VAL A 179 -9.39 6.12 -3.62
CA VAL A 179 -8.36 5.55 -4.49
C VAL A 179 -7.42 6.66 -4.95
N VAL A 180 -6.12 6.45 -4.71
CA VAL A 180 -5.07 7.38 -5.13
C VAL A 180 -4.20 6.69 -6.16
N ASN A 181 -4.27 7.15 -7.40
CA ASN A 181 -3.46 6.65 -8.50
C ASN A 181 -2.36 7.66 -8.86
N SER A 182 -1.17 7.18 -9.14
CA SER A 182 -0.07 7.98 -9.68
C SER A 182 0.04 7.77 -11.19
N GLU A 183 0.18 8.86 -11.95
CA GLU A 183 0.29 8.80 -13.40
C GLU A 183 1.66 8.25 -13.85
N LEU A 184 2.71 8.49 -13.05
CA LEU A 184 4.07 8.03 -13.30
C LEU A 184 4.39 6.71 -12.58
N ASP A 185 3.37 5.92 -12.28
CA ASP A 185 3.54 4.59 -11.70
C ASP A 185 4.00 3.59 -12.75
N TYR A 186 5.25 3.11 -12.60
CA TYR A 186 5.84 2.11 -13.49
C TYR A 186 5.70 0.66 -12.99
N ILE A 187 5.05 0.46 -11.84
CA ILE A 187 4.81 -0.87 -11.25
C ILE A 187 3.43 -1.39 -11.63
N LEU A 188 2.40 -0.55 -11.47
CA LEU A 188 1.00 -0.95 -11.60
C LEU A 188 0.49 -0.70 -13.03
N PRO A 189 0.04 -1.75 -13.76
CA PRO A 189 -0.57 -1.58 -15.08
C PRO A 189 -1.86 -0.75 -15.03
N ASN A 190 -2.13 0.03 -16.09
CA ASN A 190 -3.36 0.86 -16.14
C ASN A 190 -4.64 0.02 -16.06
N GLN A 191 -4.71 -1.13 -16.73
CA GLN A 191 -5.85 -2.04 -16.65
C GLN A 191 -6.16 -2.48 -15.21
N THR A 192 -5.13 -2.62 -14.38
CA THR A 192 -5.25 -2.99 -12.97
C THR A 192 -5.91 -1.87 -12.16
N LYS A 193 -5.59 -0.60 -12.47
CA LYS A 193 -6.21 0.57 -11.84
C LYS A 193 -7.70 0.69 -12.20
N GLU A 194 -8.02 0.49 -13.48
CA GLU A 194 -9.40 0.50 -14.00
C GLU A 194 -10.22 -0.62 -13.37
N LYS A 195 -9.65 -1.82 -13.29
CA LYS A 195 -10.33 -2.95 -12.64
C LYS A 195 -10.64 -2.69 -11.19
N LEU A 196 -9.70 -2.15 -10.41
CA LEU A 196 -9.94 -1.78 -9.00
C LEU A 196 -11.11 -0.79 -8.89
N ALA A 197 -11.14 0.25 -9.73
CA ALA A 197 -12.20 1.25 -9.72
C ALA A 197 -13.57 0.62 -9.97
N ASN A 198 -13.67 -0.25 -11.01
CA ASN A 198 -14.91 -0.94 -11.36
C ASN A 198 -15.37 -1.91 -10.25
N ASP A 199 -14.43 -2.67 -9.67
CA ASP A 199 -14.74 -3.61 -8.58
C ASP A 199 -15.27 -2.86 -7.34
N LEU A 200 -14.68 -1.69 -7.02
CA LEU A 200 -15.14 -0.86 -5.90
C LEU A 200 -16.51 -0.23 -6.15
N ILE A 201 -16.78 0.27 -7.37
CA ILE A 201 -18.09 0.83 -7.75
C ILE A 201 -19.19 -0.22 -7.58
N ASN A 202 -18.90 -1.47 -7.94
CA ASN A 202 -19.87 -2.56 -7.83
C ASN A 202 -20.03 -3.12 -6.40
N TYR A 203 -19.07 -2.89 -5.53
CA TYR A 203 -19.05 -3.48 -4.20
C TYR A 203 -19.50 -2.52 -3.10
N LEU A 204 -19.11 -1.24 -3.18
CA LEU A 204 -19.35 -0.25 -2.12
C LEU A 204 -20.77 0.31 -2.16
N GLU A 205 -21.33 0.61 -0.99
CA GLU A 205 -22.61 1.31 -0.84
C GLU A 205 -22.57 2.75 -1.39
N SER A 206 -21.38 3.37 -1.39
CA SER A 206 -21.13 4.69 -1.99
C SER A 206 -19.92 4.64 -2.92
N SER A 207 -20.00 5.34 -4.05
CA SER A 207 -18.93 5.36 -5.05
C SER A 207 -17.60 5.83 -4.44
N PRO A 208 -16.48 5.16 -4.77
CA PRO A 208 -15.17 5.58 -4.29
C PRO A 208 -14.79 6.95 -4.87
N LYS A 209 -14.09 7.77 -4.09
CA LYS A 209 -13.40 8.95 -4.60
C LYS A 209 -12.10 8.52 -5.27
N ILE A 210 -11.81 9.05 -6.46
CA ILE A 210 -10.57 8.76 -7.18
C ILE A 210 -9.76 10.04 -7.35
N ILE A 211 -8.49 10.01 -7.00
CA ILE A 211 -7.52 11.08 -7.21
C ILE A 211 -6.36 10.56 -8.06
N ASN A 212 -6.05 11.25 -9.15
CA ASN A 212 -4.89 10.98 -9.99
C ASN A 212 -3.80 12.01 -9.73
N LEU A 213 -2.62 11.56 -9.34
CA LEU A 213 -1.44 12.38 -9.04
C LEU A 213 -0.51 12.40 -10.23
N LYS A 214 -0.40 13.58 -10.88
CA LYS A 214 0.35 13.74 -12.14
C LYS A 214 1.87 13.63 -11.99
N ASP A 215 2.37 13.88 -10.79
CA ASP A 215 3.80 14.07 -10.52
C ASP A 215 4.38 13.09 -9.50
N GLU A 216 3.70 11.99 -9.25
CA GLU A 216 4.12 10.90 -8.36
C GLU A 216 4.29 9.59 -9.13
N GLY A 217 5.20 8.76 -8.60
CA GLY A 217 5.39 7.38 -9.04
C GLY A 217 4.61 6.39 -8.18
N HIS A 218 5.09 5.14 -8.14
CA HIS A 218 4.44 4.12 -7.31
C HIS A 218 4.46 4.50 -5.82
N THR A 219 5.55 5.08 -5.33
CA THR A 219 5.68 5.62 -3.98
C THR A 219 5.32 7.10 -3.96
N ILE A 220 4.45 7.53 -3.02
CA ILE A 220 4.09 8.94 -2.85
C ILE A 220 5.06 9.61 -1.89
N SER A 221 5.77 10.63 -2.37
CA SER A 221 6.81 11.33 -1.61
C SER A 221 6.51 12.80 -1.34
N LYS A 222 5.71 13.45 -2.20
CA LYS A 222 5.51 14.90 -2.15
C LYS A 222 4.48 15.30 -1.10
N THR A 223 4.91 16.09 -0.14
CA THR A 223 4.08 16.60 0.95
C THR A 223 2.77 17.22 0.49
N LYS A 224 2.75 17.92 -0.67
CA LYS A 224 1.51 18.50 -1.21
C LYS A 224 0.45 17.45 -1.54
N ASN A 225 0.86 16.27 -2.00
CA ASN A 225 -0.03 15.18 -2.34
C ASN A 225 -0.53 14.44 -1.09
N ILE A 226 0.33 14.27 -0.09
CA ILE A 226 -0.07 13.76 1.23
C ILE A 226 -1.11 14.69 1.87
N LYS A 227 -0.92 16.02 1.77
CA LYS A 227 -1.89 17.02 2.26
C LYS A 227 -3.26 16.90 1.58
N LYS A 228 -3.33 16.60 0.26
CA LYS A 228 -4.60 16.38 -0.44
C LYS A 228 -5.36 15.18 0.12
N ILE A 229 -4.64 14.07 0.38
CA ILE A 229 -5.24 12.87 0.98
C ILE A 229 -5.76 13.17 2.39
N LYS A 230 -4.94 13.85 3.21
CA LYS A 230 -5.34 14.27 4.54
C LYS A 230 -6.55 15.21 4.52
N GLN A 231 -6.60 16.15 3.58
CA GLN A 231 -7.74 17.03 3.37
C GLN A 231 -9.04 16.25 3.13
N TRP A 232 -9.01 15.24 2.25
CA TRP A 232 -10.17 14.38 2.05
C TRP A 232 -10.60 13.71 3.35
N LEU A 233 -9.67 13.18 4.13
CA LEU A 233 -9.97 12.56 5.43
C LEU A 233 -10.54 13.55 6.46
N GLU A 234 -10.21 14.83 6.39
CA GLU A 234 -10.68 15.83 7.34
C GLU A 234 -12.05 16.40 6.98
N PHE A 235 -12.32 16.63 5.70
CA PHE A 235 -13.51 17.30 5.20
C PHE A 235 -14.61 16.37 4.67
N ASP A 236 -14.33 15.06 4.61
CA ASP A 236 -15.36 14.09 4.26
C ASP A 236 -16.31 13.90 5.47
N HIS A 237 -17.18 14.86 5.63
CA HIS A 237 -18.31 14.79 6.55
C HIS A 237 -19.49 14.21 5.80
N ALA A 238 -19.80 12.93 6.10
CA ALA A 238 -21.00 12.14 5.79
C ALA A 238 -21.83 12.59 4.61
#